data_7b1f2ed7697f5b07dda9d655a116867f
#
_entry.id   7b1f2ed7697f5b07dda9d655a116867f
#
_cell.length_a   1.000
_cell.length_b   1.000
_cell.length_c   1.000
_cell.angle_alpha   90.00
_cell.angle_beta   90.00
_cell.angle_gamma   90.00
#
_symmetry.space_group_name_H-M   'P 1'
#
loop_
_entity.id
_entity.type
_entity.pdbx_description
1 polymer ?
#
loop_
_entity_poly.entity_id
_entity_poly.type
_entity_poly.pdbx_seq_one_letter_code
_entity_poly.pdbx_strand_id
1 'polypeptide(L)'
;ASVANVLQKITGIELPALTALLIAAIMIWVIDACVNVAQGPYRALVPDVVPEEQHSLANSYISLAIGLGSVVAAGTAPFLKWAFGYQMSIPAQFVMAGLAFTLGMIWTCVTIKEGKKSEKQEDVQETEHSNVSFWQSLKGFFAMSPEVSKICTMQFFTWIGTMCMMIFFTQYAVHTIYCVPDLTTALNSTKELYANATLAGTNFSSICFAVFNLVCFLVAIPIGILSAKYSNKKVHIISLLTMILAYMGMFFSKNPKAVVCLMGLAGIGWA
;
A
#
# COMPACT_ATOMS: atom_id res chain seq x y z
N ALA A 1 2.24 8.60 21.92
CA ALA A 1 1.72 9.51 22.97
C ALA A 1 0.20 9.48 23.06
N SER A 2 -0.54 9.54 21.95
CA SER A 2 -2.03 9.64 21.99
C SER A 2 -2.72 8.36 22.48
N VAL A 3 -2.24 7.16 22.11
CA VAL A 3 -2.84 5.88 22.55
C VAL A 3 -2.61 5.69 24.05
N ALA A 4 -1.40 5.98 24.55
CA ALA A 4 -1.12 5.93 25.98
C ALA A 4 -2.02 6.89 26.78
N ASN A 5 -2.19 8.13 26.29
CA ASN A 5 -3.04 9.12 26.94
C ASN A 5 -4.54 8.73 26.93
N VAL A 6 -5.03 8.11 25.85
CA VAL A 6 -6.42 7.62 25.78
C VAL A 6 -6.62 6.45 26.74
N LEU A 7 -5.70 5.48 26.75
CA LEU A 7 -5.76 4.34 27.66
C LEU A 7 -5.64 4.78 29.12
N GLN A 8 -4.74 5.70 29.45
CA GLN A 8 -4.64 6.29 30.79
C GLN A 8 -5.95 6.98 31.22
N LYS A 9 -6.60 7.68 30.28
CA LYS A 9 -7.88 8.36 30.55
C LYS A 9 -9.05 7.39 30.78
N ILE A 10 -9.00 6.20 30.13
CA ILE A 10 -10.04 5.17 30.24
C ILE A 10 -9.77 4.25 31.46
N THR A 11 -8.53 3.86 31.68
CA THR A 11 -8.16 2.85 32.69
C THR A 11 -7.64 3.45 33.98
N GLY A 12 -7.25 4.74 34.01
CA GLY A 12 -6.59 5.40 35.14
C GLY A 12 -5.15 4.92 35.40
N ILE A 13 -4.60 4.05 34.56
CA ILE A 13 -3.27 3.44 34.76
C ILE A 13 -2.24 4.14 33.88
N GLU A 14 -1.14 4.59 34.45
CA GLU A 14 0.02 5.07 33.70
C GLU A 14 0.76 3.90 33.07
N LEU A 15 0.75 3.86 31.74
CA LEU A 15 1.45 2.83 30.98
C LEU A 15 2.90 3.24 30.74
N PRO A 16 3.87 2.36 31.02
CA PRO A 16 5.26 2.58 30.60
C PRO A 16 5.35 2.86 29.10
N ALA A 17 6.25 3.74 28.69
CA ALA A 17 6.38 4.14 27.27
C ALA A 17 6.57 2.95 26.31
N LEU A 18 7.28 1.91 26.77
CA LEU A 18 7.48 0.67 26.02
C LEU A 18 6.15 -0.08 25.77
N THR A 19 5.30 -0.19 26.80
CA THR A 19 3.99 -0.84 26.68
C THR A 19 3.07 -0.10 25.72
N ALA A 20 3.07 1.24 25.78
CA ALA A 20 2.31 2.07 24.84
C ALA A 20 2.79 1.89 23.38
N LEU A 21 4.12 1.76 23.19
CA LEU A 21 4.72 1.51 21.87
C LEU A 21 4.34 0.12 21.34
N LEU A 22 4.39 -0.91 22.18
CA LEU A 22 4.00 -2.27 21.81
C LEU A 22 2.51 -2.37 21.43
N ILE A 23 1.62 -1.72 22.20
CA ILE A 23 0.20 -1.65 21.88
C ILE A 23 -0.01 -0.95 20.51
N ALA A 24 0.67 0.16 20.27
CA ALA A 24 0.58 0.86 18.99
C ALA A 24 1.07 -0.02 17.82
N ALA A 25 2.17 -0.76 18.02
CA ALA A 25 2.67 -1.70 17.01
C ALA A 25 1.66 -2.82 16.73
N ILE A 26 1.09 -3.43 17.77
CA ILE A 26 0.07 -4.48 17.62
C ILE A 26 -1.16 -3.93 16.87
N MET A 27 -1.63 -2.73 17.20
CA MET A 27 -2.76 -2.10 16.50
C MET A 27 -2.48 -1.87 15.02
N ILE A 28 -1.27 -1.47 14.65
CA ILE A 28 -0.87 -1.33 13.24
C ILE A 28 -0.92 -2.69 12.54
N TRP A 29 -0.43 -3.75 13.17
CA TRP A 29 -0.48 -5.10 12.63
C TRP A 29 -1.92 -5.61 12.45
N VAL A 30 -2.80 -5.32 13.41
CA VAL A 30 -4.23 -5.68 13.29
C VAL A 30 -4.88 -4.93 12.13
N ILE A 31 -4.61 -3.64 11.98
CA ILE A 31 -5.14 -2.85 10.84
C ILE A 31 -4.64 -3.43 9.51
N ASP A 32 -3.34 -3.71 9.41
CA ASP A 32 -2.75 -4.30 8.20
C ASP A 32 -3.38 -5.66 7.88
N ALA A 33 -3.54 -6.54 8.87
CA ALA A 33 -4.21 -7.81 8.71
C ALA A 33 -5.66 -7.66 8.22
N CYS A 34 -6.43 -6.74 8.80
CA CYS A 34 -7.81 -6.46 8.39
C CYS A 34 -7.88 -5.98 6.93
N VAL A 35 -6.98 -5.08 6.52
CA VAL A 35 -6.91 -4.59 5.13
C VAL A 35 -6.58 -5.74 4.17
N ASN A 36 -5.61 -6.58 4.50
CA ASN A 36 -5.22 -7.71 3.66
C ASN A 36 -6.34 -8.76 3.55
N VAL A 37 -7.05 -9.06 4.64
CA VAL A 37 -8.22 -9.95 4.62
C VAL A 37 -9.34 -9.39 3.75
N ALA A 38 -9.58 -8.09 3.77
CA ALA A 38 -10.61 -7.45 2.95
C ALA A 38 -10.25 -7.42 1.45
N GLN A 39 -8.95 -7.39 1.11
CA GLN A 39 -8.50 -7.35 -0.29
C GLN A 39 -8.81 -8.64 -1.06
N GLY A 40 -8.82 -9.81 -0.42
CA GLY A 40 -9.12 -11.08 -1.06
C GLY A 40 -10.51 -11.10 -1.71
N PRO A 41 -11.59 -10.98 -0.93
CA PRO A 41 -12.96 -10.89 -1.46
C PRO A 41 -13.15 -9.74 -2.45
N TYR A 42 -12.57 -8.57 -2.18
CA TYR A 42 -12.66 -7.43 -3.07
C TYR A 42 -12.09 -7.71 -4.47
N ARG A 43 -10.93 -8.36 -4.56
CA ARG A 43 -10.33 -8.76 -5.85
C ARG A 43 -11.12 -9.87 -6.53
N ALA A 44 -11.77 -10.75 -5.77
CA ALA A 44 -12.63 -11.80 -6.31
C ALA A 44 -13.91 -11.26 -6.96
N LEU A 45 -14.39 -10.07 -6.57
CA LEU A 45 -15.56 -9.43 -7.19
C LEU A 45 -15.35 -9.13 -8.68
N VAL A 46 -14.11 -8.88 -9.12
CA VAL A 46 -13.85 -8.52 -10.53
C VAL A 46 -14.28 -9.64 -11.49
N PRO A 47 -13.80 -10.88 -11.34
CA PRO A 47 -14.25 -11.97 -12.21
C PRO A 47 -15.73 -12.34 -12.03
N ASP A 48 -16.34 -12.03 -10.87
CA ASP A 48 -17.75 -12.34 -10.61
C ASP A 48 -18.72 -11.35 -11.27
N VAL A 49 -18.28 -10.09 -11.47
CA VAL A 49 -19.15 -8.99 -11.94
C VAL A 49 -18.81 -8.54 -13.36
N VAL A 50 -17.58 -8.78 -13.82
CA VAL A 50 -17.05 -8.25 -15.09
C VAL A 50 -16.76 -9.38 -16.08
N PRO A 51 -17.19 -9.25 -17.37
CA PRO A 51 -16.83 -10.22 -18.41
C PRO A 51 -15.32 -10.38 -18.60
N GLU A 52 -14.87 -11.58 -19.00
CA GLU A 52 -13.43 -11.91 -19.12
C GLU A 52 -12.64 -10.94 -20.00
N GLU A 53 -13.25 -10.47 -21.10
CA GLU A 53 -12.63 -9.55 -22.05
C GLU A 53 -12.30 -8.19 -21.40
N GLN A 54 -12.99 -7.85 -20.31
CA GLN A 54 -12.84 -6.57 -19.61
C GLN A 54 -12.02 -6.67 -18.30
N HIS A 55 -11.58 -7.85 -17.90
CA HIS A 55 -10.84 -8.03 -16.64
C HIS A 55 -9.57 -7.16 -16.55
N SER A 56 -8.81 -7.05 -17.65
CA SER A 56 -7.61 -6.20 -17.69
C SER A 56 -7.94 -4.72 -17.50
N LEU A 57 -9.01 -4.26 -18.12
CA LEU A 57 -9.49 -2.88 -18.01
C LEU A 57 -10.04 -2.60 -16.62
N ALA A 58 -10.81 -3.53 -16.04
CA ALA A 58 -11.34 -3.41 -14.68
C ALA A 58 -10.21 -3.30 -13.64
N ASN A 59 -9.17 -4.14 -13.75
CA ASN A 59 -8.00 -4.04 -12.88
C ASN A 59 -7.27 -2.71 -13.03
N SER A 60 -7.23 -2.13 -14.23
CA SER A 60 -6.64 -0.81 -14.47
C SER A 60 -7.45 0.31 -13.80
N TYR A 61 -8.79 0.22 -13.81
CA TYR A 61 -9.65 1.16 -13.08
C TYR A 61 -9.48 1.03 -11.56
N ILE A 62 -9.27 -0.19 -11.04
CA ILE A 62 -8.95 -0.41 -9.63
C ILE A 62 -7.62 0.26 -9.28
N SER A 63 -6.58 0.06 -10.07
CA SER A 63 -5.28 0.70 -9.88
C SER A 63 -5.37 2.23 -9.92
N LEU A 64 -6.17 2.76 -10.86
CA LEU A 64 -6.47 4.19 -10.95
C LEU A 64 -7.18 4.71 -9.69
N ALA A 65 -8.17 3.99 -9.19
CA ALA A 65 -8.89 4.37 -7.98
C ALA A 65 -7.98 4.34 -6.73
N ILE A 66 -7.10 3.34 -6.63
CA ILE A 66 -6.08 3.24 -5.57
C ILE A 66 -5.13 4.44 -5.64
N GLY A 67 -4.60 4.76 -6.83
CA GLY A 67 -3.72 5.89 -7.04
C GLY A 67 -4.38 7.22 -6.68
N LEU A 68 -5.62 7.45 -7.13
CA LEU A 68 -6.40 8.63 -6.79
C LEU A 68 -6.65 8.73 -5.28
N GLY A 69 -7.05 7.64 -4.65
CA GLY A 69 -7.27 7.58 -3.20
C GLY A 69 -6.00 7.92 -2.42
N SER A 70 -4.84 7.42 -2.87
CA SER A 70 -3.54 7.72 -2.26
C SER A 70 -3.17 9.20 -2.38
N VAL A 71 -3.41 9.82 -3.54
CA VAL A 71 -3.16 11.26 -3.76
C VAL A 71 -4.09 12.10 -2.90
N VAL A 72 -5.37 11.77 -2.83
CA VAL A 72 -6.36 12.46 -1.98
C VAL A 72 -5.97 12.33 -0.51
N ALA A 73 -5.63 11.13 -0.06
CA ALA A 73 -5.22 10.90 1.33
C ALA A 73 -3.97 11.72 1.70
N ALA A 74 -2.93 11.68 0.86
CA ALA A 74 -1.70 12.45 1.07
C ALA A 74 -1.93 13.98 1.00
N GLY A 75 -2.83 14.42 0.13
CA GLY A 75 -3.14 15.83 -0.08
C GLY A 75 -4.08 16.44 0.96
N THR A 76 -4.86 15.64 1.69
CA THR A 76 -5.92 16.16 2.57
C THR A 76 -5.37 17.05 3.68
N ALA A 77 -4.35 16.64 4.43
CA ALA A 77 -3.81 17.44 5.53
C ALA A 77 -3.14 18.74 5.04
N PRO A 78 -2.28 18.74 4.00
CA PRO A 78 -1.77 19.96 3.39
C PRO A 78 -2.86 20.89 2.86
N PHE A 79 -3.88 20.34 2.20
CA PHE A 79 -4.99 21.12 1.65
C PHE A 79 -5.81 21.80 2.74
N LEU A 80 -6.16 21.10 3.82
CA LEU A 80 -6.89 21.69 4.94
C LEU A 80 -6.10 22.80 5.62
N LYS A 81 -4.79 22.63 5.74
CA LYS A 81 -3.91 23.68 6.27
C LYS A 81 -3.88 24.91 5.37
N TRP A 82 -3.77 24.71 4.06
CA TRP A 82 -3.72 25.81 3.07
C TRP A 82 -5.07 26.52 2.93
N ALA A 83 -6.19 25.80 2.81
CA ALA A 83 -7.50 26.38 2.53
C ALA A 83 -8.18 26.98 3.76
N PHE A 84 -7.98 26.36 4.93
CA PHE A 84 -8.73 26.69 6.16
C PHE A 84 -7.83 27.03 7.35
N GLY A 85 -6.50 27.02 7.19
CA GLY A 85 -5.56 27.17 8.31
C GLY A 85 -5.63 26.04 9.34
N TYR A 86 -6.40 24.99 9.06
CA TYR A 86 -6.61 23.90 10.00
C TYR A 86 -5.50 22.84 9.92
N GLN A 87 -4.76 22.69 11.03
CA GLN A 87 -3.75 21.66 11.14
C GLN A 87 -4.37 20.37 11.70
N MET A 88 -4.54 19.38 10.81
CA MET A 88 -5.12 18.10 11.18
C MET A 88 -4.22 17.34 12.17
N SER A 89 -4.77 16.94 13.30
CA SER A 89 -4.07 16.10 14.28
C SER A 89 -3.98 14.65 13.80
N ILE A 90 -2.98 13.91 14.28
CA ILE A 90 -2.82 12.48 13.93
C ILE A 90 -4.08 11.66 14.26
N PRO A 91 -4.72 11.80 15.44
CA PRO A 91 -5.98 11.09 15.71
C PRO A 91 -7.10 11.42 14.73
N ALA A 92 -7.22 12.69 14.29
CA ALA A 92 -8.22 13.08 13.31
C ALA A 92 -8.00 12.39 11.95
N GLN A 93 -6.76 12.16 11.54
CA GLN A 93 -6.42 11.43 10.32
C GLN A 93 -6.89 9.96 10.40
N PHE A 94 -6.71 9.30 11.54
CA PHE A 94 -7.20 7.93 11.74
C PHE A 94 -8.73 7.85 11.74
N VAL A 95 -9.42 8.80 12.37
CA VAL A 95 -10.89 8.88 12.33
C VAL A 95 -11.39 9.07 10.90
N MET A 96 -10.77 9.97 10.15
CA MET A 96 -11.12 10.20 8.74
C MET A 96 -10.90 8.94 7.90
N ALA A 97 -9.79 8.22 8.09
CA ALA A 97 -9.54 6.96 7.41
C ALA A 97 -10.61 5.91 7.74
N GLY A 98 -10.98 5.76 9.02
CA GLY A 98 -12.05 4.86 9.46
C GLY A 98 -13.40 5.20 8.85
N LEU A 99 -13.76 6.48 8.77
CA LEU A 99 -14.98 6.94 8.11
C LEU A 99 -14.95 6.64 6.60
N ALA A 100 -13.84 6.86 5.93
CA ALA A 100 -13.69 6.55 4.50
C ALA A 100 -13.88 5.05 4.23
N PHE A 101 -13.26 4.17 5.04
CA PHE A 101 -13.48 2.73 4.94
C PHE A 101 -14.94 2.32 5.18
N THR A 102 -15.58 2.90 6.20
CA THR A 102 -16.98 2.61 6.51
C THR A 102 -17.91 3.03 5.38
N LEU A 103 -17.72 4.22 4.83
CA LEU A 103 -18.50 4.70 3.69
C LEU A 103 -18.27 3.85 2.44
N GLY A 104 -17.04 3.45 2.15
CA GLY A 104 -16.71 2.56 1.05
C GLY A 104 -17.38 1.19 1.19
N MET A 105 -17.35 0.62 2.40
CA MET A 105 -18.02 -0.65 2.70
C MET A 105 -19.55 -0.54 2.49
N ILE A 106 -20.18 0.48 3.06
CA ILE A 106 -21.63 0.71 2.89
C ILE A 106 -21.98 0.86 1.41
N TRP A 107 -21.19 1.66 0.68
CA TRP A 107 -21.39 1.83 -0.76
C TRP A 107 -21.32 0.50 -1.51
N THR A 108 -20.33 -0.32 -1.23
CA THR A 108 -20.17 -1.65 -1.84
C THR A 108 -21.38 -2.54 -1.55
N CYS A 109 -21.81 -2.62 -0.29
CA CYS A 109 -22.94 -3.44 0.10
C CYS A 109 -24.28 -3.01 -0.53
N VAL A 110 -24.45 -1.70 -0.78
CA VAL A 110 -25.70 -1.16 -1.35
C VAL A 110 -25.72 -1.24 -2.89
N THR A 111 -24.57 -1.08 -3.53
CA THR A 111 -24.51 -0.93 -4.99
C THR A 111 -24.17 -2.22 -5.74
N ILE A 112 -23.35 -3.08 -5.16
CA ILE A 112 -22.94 -4.32 -5.82
C ILE A 112 -23.97 -5.41 -5.52
N LYS A 113 -24.64 -5.86 -6.58
CA LYS A 113 -25.50 -7.05 -6.54
C LYS A 113 -24.71 -8.20 -7.15
N GLU A 114 -24.37 -9.18 -6.33
CA GLU A 114 -23.81 -10.43 -6.85
C GLU A 114 -24.85 -11.11 -7.74
N GLY A 115 -24.47 -11.37 -9.00
CA GLY A 115 -25.30 -12.18 -9.89
C GLY A 115 -25.46 -13.58 -9.28
N LYS A 116 -26.66 -14.19 -9.43
CA LYS A 116 -26.82 -15.61 -9.12
C LYS A 116 -25.75 -16.37 -9.91
N LYS A 117 -24.90 -17.14 -9.22
CA LYS A 117 -23.93 -18.03 -9.88
C LYS A 117 -24.66 -18.82 -10.96
N SER A 118 -24.14 -18.79 -12.18
CA SER A 118 -24.72 -19.53 -13.30
C SER A 118 -24.69 -21.00 -12.92
N GLU A 119 -25.82 -21.69 -13.05
CA GLU A 119 -26.01 -23.14 -12.72
C GLU A 119 -24.93 -24.05 -13.32
N LYS A 120 -24.20 -23.59 -14.35
CA LYS A 120 -23.06 -24.34 -14.93
C LYS A 120 -21.79 -24.38 -14.08
N GLN A 121 -21.67 -23.58 -13.04
CA GLN A 121 -20.54 -23.63 -12.09
C GLN A 121 -20.87 -24.40 -10.80
N GLU A 122 -22.14 -24.69 -10.55
CA GLU A 122 -22.58 -25.46 -9.37
C GLU A 122 -22.15 -26.92 -9.44
N ASP A 123 -22.13 -27.55 -10.64
CA ASP A 123 -21.76 -28.97 -10.81
C ASP A 123 -20.30 -29.30 -10.48
N VAL A 124 -19.42 -28.29 -10.38
CA VAL A 124 -17.98 -28.50 -10.05
C VAL A 124 -17.65 -28.11 -8.60
N GLN A 125 -18.49 -27.32 -7.93
CA GLN A 125 -18.23 -26.81 -6.58
C GLN A 125 -19.13 -27.38 -5.46
N GLU A 126 -20.23 -28.05 -5.79
CA GLU A 126 -21.11 -28.61 -4.75
C GLU A 126 -20.52 -29.84 -4.02
N THR A 127 -19.41 -30.39 -4.48
CA THR A 127 -18.81 -31.58 -3.83
C THR A 127 -17.91 -31.26 -2.65
N GLU A 128 -17.59 -30.03 -2.30
CA GLU A 128 -16.61 -29.73 -1.24
C GLU A 128 -16.96 -28.56 -0.27
N HIS A 129 -18.20 -28.24 -0.03
CA HIS A 129 -18.55 -27.40 1.13
C HIS A 129 -18.68 -28.19 2.45
N SER A 130 -17.97 -29.31 2.58
CA SER A 130 -17.77 -29.97 3.86
C SER A 130 -16.62 -29.30 4.60
N ASN A 131 -16.89 -28.71 5.75
CA ASN A 131 -15.96 -28.29 6.83
C ASN A 131 -14.46 -28.46 6.53
N VAL A 132 -13.94 -27.70 5.55
CA VAL A 132 -12.52 -27.77 5.21
C VAL A 132 -11.76 -27.13 6.38
N SER A 133 -11.07 -27.98 7.15
CA SER A 133 -10.21 -27.51 8.24
C SER A 133 -9.15 -26.56 7.68
N PHE A 134 -8.79 -25.52 8.46
CA PHE A 134 -7.68 -24.61 8.13
C PHE A 134 -6.42 -25.37 7.65
N TRP A 135 -6.11 -26.49 8.27
CA TRP A 135 -4.98 -27.35 7.89
C TRP A 135 -5.16 -28.06 6.54
N GLN A 136 -6.38 -28.36 6.14
CA GLN A 136 -6.67 -28.90 4.80
C GLN A 136 -6.55 -27.80 3.74
N SER A 137 -7.01 -26.59 4.02
CA SER A 137 -6.80 -25.42 3.15
C SER A 137 -5.32 -25.10 2.97
N LEU A 138 -4.53 -25.19 4.04
CA LEU A 138 -3.09 -24.98 3.97
C LEU A 138 -2.39 -26.09 3.16
N LYS A 139 -2.79 -27.34 3.31
CA LYS A 139 -2.30 -28.44 2.46
C LYS A 139 -2.71 -28.26 0.99
N GLY A 140 -3.94 -27.80 0.74
CA GLY A 140 -4.42 -27.46 -0.60
C GLY A 140 -3.59 -26.36 -1.26
N PHE A 141 -3.10 -25.39 -0.50
CA PHE A 141 -2.17 -24.38 -1.00
C PHE A 141 -0.89 -24.98 -1.58
N PHE A 142 -0.31 -25.98 -0.92
CA PHE A 142 0.88 -26.69 -1.41
C PHE A 142 0.58 -27.70 -2.54
N ALA A 143 -0.69 -28.08 -2.73
CA ALA A 143 -1.16 -28.95 -3.80
C ALA A 143 -1.70 -28.19 -5.03
N MET A 144 -1.58 -26.85 -5.04
CA MET A 144 -2.04 -26.00 -6.15
C MET A 144 -1.33 -26.32 -7.47
N SER A 145 -1.99 -25.97 -8.59
CA SER A 145 -1.41 -26.15 -9.92
C SER A 145 -0.03 -25.45 -10.02
N PRO A 146 0.91 -26.01 -10.79
CA PRO A 146 2.24 -25.44 -10.96
C PRO A 146 2.21 -23.98 -11.42
N GLU A 147 1.20 -23.59 -12.20
CA GLU A 147 1.02 -22.22 -12.71
C GLU A 147 0.70 -21.24 -11.58
N VAL A 148 -0.20 -21.59 -10.68
CA VAL A 148 -0.57 -20.77 -9.52
C VAL A 148 0.63 -20.64 -8.58
N SER A 149 1.34 -21.73 -8.32
CA SER A 149 2.55 -21.72 -7.50
C SER A 149 3.63 -20.76 -8.04
N LYS A 150 3.83 -20.73 -9.36
CA LYS A 150 4.75 -19.79 -10.02
C LYS A 150 4.33 -18.32 -9.82
N ILE A 151 3.03 -18.02 -9.96
CA ILE A 151 2.48 -16.68 -9.74
C ILE A 151 2.65 -16.27 -8.28
N CYS A 152 2.35 -17.15 -7.33
CA CYS A 152 2.53 -16.87 -5.90
C CYS A 152 4.00 -16.60 -5.55
N THR A 153 4.92 -17.40 -6.08
CA THR A 153 6.37 -17.20 -5.87
C THR A 153 6.84 -15.85 -6.42
N MET A 154 6.42 -15.51 -7.64
CA MET A 154 6.73 -14.21 -8.23
C MET A 154 6.19 -13.06 -7.37
N GLN A 155 4.95 -13.16 -6.94
CA GLN A 155 4.30 -12.14 -6.12
C GLN A 155 5.00 -11.98 -4.76
N PHE A 156 5.44 -13.10 -4.16
CA PHE A 156 6.20 -13.08 -2.90
C PHE A 156 7.48 -12.24 -3.02
N PHE A 157 8.29 -12.47 -4.05
CA PHE A 157 9.53 -11.71 -4.27
C PHE A 157 9.25 -10.24 -4.63
N THR A 158 8.20 -9.97 -5.41
CA THR A 158 7.78 -8.60 -5.75
C THR A 158 7.40 -7.81 -4.50
N TRP A 159 6.64 -8.43 -3.59
CA TRP A 159 6.25 -7.78 -2.34
C TRP A 159 7.44 -7.57 -1.39
N ILE A 160 8.38 -8.52 -1.29
CA ILE A 160 9.62 -8.29 -0.52
C ILE A 160 10.34 -7.05 -1.03
N GLY A 161 10.58 -6.96 -2.34
CA GLY A 161 11.27 -5.80 -2.91
C GLY A 161 10.55 -4.48 -2.66
N THR A 162 9.24 -4.46 -2.86
CA THR A 162 8.41 -3.26 -2.67
C THR A 162 8.33 -2.85 -1.19
N MET A 163 8.14 -3.80 -0.28
CA MET A 163 8.10 -3.51 1.16
C MET A 163 9.44 -3.02 1.68
N CYS A 164 10.57 -3.62 1.24
CA CYS A 164 11.88 -3.11 1.57
C CYS A 164 12.06 -1.65 1.12
N MET A 165 11.63 -1.33 -0.11
CA MET A 165 11.65 0.06 -0.58
C MET A 165 10.78 0.96 0.29
N MET A 166 9.54 0.60 0.53
CA MET A 166 8.60 1.44 1.31
C MET A 166 9.10 1.70 2.74
N ILE A 167 9.63 0.68 3.42
CA ILE A 167 10.08 0.79 4.80
C ILE A 167 11.38 1.61 4.90
N PHE A 168 12.34 1.32 4.02
CA PHE A 168 13.68 1.90 4.14
C PHE A 168 13.88 3.19 3.36
N PHE A 169 12.96 3.55 2.45
CA PHE A 169 13.12 4.74 1.61
C PHE A 169 13.22 6.03 2.43
N THR A 170 12.42 6.19 3.48
CA THR A 170 12.50 7.38 4.34
C THR A 170 13.86 7.46 5.05
N GLN A 171 14.39 6.34 5.51
CA GLN A 171 15.73 6.28 6.11
C GLN A 171 16.82 6.63 5.08
N TYR A 172 16.71 6.09 3.89
CA TYR A 172 17.58 6.46 2.76
C TYR A 172 17.53 7.97 2.47
N ALA A 173 16.33 8.56 2.40
CA ALA A 173 16.17 9.99 2.17
C ALA A 173 16.82 10.83 3.27
N VAL A 174 16.64 10.47 4.53
CA VAL A 174 17.21 11.19 5.68
C VAL A 174 18.73 11.03 5.74
N HIS A 175 19.24 9.81 5.71
CA HIS A 175 20.65 9.55 5.97
C HIS A 175 21.55 9.66 4.73
N THR A 176 21.05 9.29 3.54
CA THR A 176 21.87 9.30 2.32
C THR A 176 21.75 10.60 1.53
N ILE A 177 20.52 11.13 1.38
CA ILE A 177 20.27 12.34 0.58
C ILE A 177 20.53 13.60 1.41
N TYR A 178 20.04 13.65 2.64
CA TYR A 178 20.22 14.80 3.54
C TYR A 178 21.41 14.65 4.49
N CYS A 179 22.14 13.54 4.41
CA CYS A 179 23.38 13.27 5.17
C CYS A 179 23.24 13.48 6.67
N VAL A 180 22.06 13.17 7.24
CA VAL A 180 21.83 13.26 8.68
C VAL A 180 22.53 12.11 9.37
N PRO A 181 23.46 12.35 10.34
CA PRO A 181 24.14 11.29 11.06
C PRO A 181 23.16 10.50 11.95
N ASP A 182 23.52 9.27 12.29
CA ASP A 182 22.75 8.45 13.22
C ASP A 182 22.65 9.09 14.61
N LEU A 183 21.52 8.86 15.27
CA LEU A 183 21.21 9.47 16.58
C LEU A 183 22.27 9.21 17.64
N THR A 184 23.00 8.09 17.52
CA THR A 184 24.08 7.70 18.42
C THR A 184 25.33 8.56 18.31
N THR A 185 25.53 9.24 17.18
CA THR A 185 26.69 10.09 16.88
C THR A 185 26.39 11.59 17.00
N ALA A 186 25.12 11.98 17.15
CA ALA A 186 24.73 13.38 17.27
C ALA A 186 24.99 13.91 18.70
N LEU A 187 25.97 14.82 18.83
CA LEU A 187 26.21 15.56 20.09
C LEU A 187 25.02 16.47 20.43
N ASN A 188 24.80 16.69 21.74
CA ASN A 188 23.65 17.44 22.27
C ASN A 188 23.47 18.89 21.72
N SER A 189 24.52 19.50 21.19
CA SER A 189 24.52 20.84 20.60
C SER A 189 23.92 20.91 19.19
N THR A 190 23.66 19.76 18.55
CA THR A 190 23.15 19.66 17.17
C THR A 190 21.71 19.16 17.10
N LYS A 191 20.99 19.04 18.22
CA LYS A 191 19.62 18.48 18.24
C LYS A 191 18.62 19.20 17.34
N GLU A 192 18.64 20.53 17.32
CA GLU A 192 17.73 21.32 16.45
C GLU A 192 18.09 21.17 14.99
N LEU A 193 19.38 21.21 14.65
CA LEU A 193 19.86 21.00 13.28
C LEU A 193 19.52 19.60 12.78
N TYR A 194 19.71 18.60 13.65
CA TYR A 194 19.33 17.22 13.40
C TYR A 194 17.82 17.08 13.17
N ALA A 195 16.99 17.67 14.02
CA ALA A 195 15.53 17.63 13.89
C ALA A 195 15.04 18.27 12.59
N ASN A 196 15.60 19.43 12.22
CA ASN A 196 15.24 20.13 10.98
C ASN A 196 15.67 19.35 9.73
N ALA A 197 16.86 18.76 9.73
CA ALA A 197 17.36 17.96 8.61
C ALA A 197 16.57 16.64 8.49
N THR A 198 16.23 16.00 9.59
CA THR A 198 15.36 14.81 9.61
C THR A 198 13.96 15.15 9.07
N LEU A 199 13.40 16.29 9.47
CA LEU A 199 12.12 16.77 8.95
C LEU A 199 12.18 17.03 7.44
N ALA A 200 13.27 17.63 6.95
CA ALA A 200 13.47 17.87 5.53
C ALA A 200 13.55 16.55 4.73
N GLY A 201 14.29 15.55 5.23
CA GLY A 201 14.38 14.22 4.63
C GLY A 201 13.05 13.48 4.61
N THR A 202 12.27 13.59 5.70
CA THR A 202 10.93 12.99 5.78
C THR A 202 9.95 13.67 4.83
N ASN A 203 9.99 15.00 4.72
CA ASN A 203 9.18 15.74 3.75
C ASN A 203 9.55 15.38 2.32
N PHE A 204 10.83 15.25 2.03
CA PHE A 204 11.30 14.80 0.72
C PHE A 204 10.81 13.39 0.39
N SER A 205 10.87 12.45 1.34
CA SER A 205 10.33 11.11 1.19
C SER A 205 8.83 11.15 0.86
N SER A 206 8.06 11.98 1.54
CA SER A 206 6.62 12.16 1.29
C SER A 206 6.36 12.68 -0.13
N ILE A 207 7.16 13.63 -0.61
CA ILE A 207 7.08 14.14 -2.00
C ILE A 207 7.38 13.01 -3.00
N CYS A 208 8.41 12.22 -2.74
CA CYS A 208 8.77 11.08 -3.60
C CYS A 208 7.63 10.05 -3.68
N PHE A 209 7.00 9.70 -2.55
CA PHE A 209 5.84 8.81 -2.56
C PHE A 209 4.62 9.43 -3.25
N ALA A 210 4.41 10.74 -3.13
CA ALA A 210 3.36 11.44 -3.85
C ALA A 210 3.58 11.36 -5.37
N VAL A 211 4.82 11.58 -5.84
CA VAL A 211 5.19 11.44 -7.26
C VAL A 211 5.00 10.00 -7.73
N PHE A 212 5.45 9.01 -6.95
CA PHE A 212 5.25 7.58 -7.25
C PHE A 212 3.78 7.27 -7.48
N ASN A 213 2.90 7.65 -6.54
CA ASN A 213 1.46 7.38 -6.63
C ASN A 213 0.80 8.18 -7.76
N LEU A 214 1.20 9.44 -7.99
CA LEU A 214 0.67 10.27 -9.06
C LEU A 214 1.00 9.67 -10.44
N VAL A 215 2.24 9.24 -10.64
CA VAL A 215 2.64 8.61 -11.89
C VAL A 215 1.92 7.28 -12.09
N CYS A 216 1.84 6.44 -11.05
CA CYS A 216 1.05 5.20 -11.07
C CYS A 216 -0.40 5.47 -11.50
N PHE A 217 -1.04 6.46 -10.92
CA PHE A 217 -2.40 6.89 -11.27
C PHE A 217 -2.51 7.28 -12.75
N LEU A 218 -1.59 8.11 -13.25
CA LEU A 218 -1.64 8.62 -14.63
C LEU A 218 -1.41 7.52 -15.67
N VAL A 219 -0.57 6.52 -15.36
CA VAL A 219 -0.21 5.48 -16.34
C VAL A 219 -1.02 4.18 -16.18
N ALA A 220 -1.84 4.04 -15.16
CA ALA A 220 -2.63 2.82 -14.90
C ALA A 220 -3.49 2.42 -16.11
N ILE A 221 -4.25 3.36 -16.69
CA ILE A 221 -5.08 3.08 -17.88
C ILE A 221 -4.23 2.77 -19.11
N PRO A 222 -3.23 3.58 -19.51
CA PRO A 222 -2.33 3.24 -20.61
C PRO A 222 -1.69 1.86 -20.48
N ILE A 223 -1.22 1.49 -19.29
CA ILE A 223 -0.62 0.16 -19.05
C ILE A 223 -1.67 -0.94 -19.19
N GLY A 224 -2.87 -0.75 -18.69
CA GLY A 224 -3.97 -1.71 -18.86
C GLY A 224 -4.34 -1.95 -20.32
N ILE A 225 -4.42 -0.89 -21.13
CA ILE A 225 -4.65 -1.00 -22.57
C ILE A 225 -3.49 -1.74 -23.25
N LEU A 226 -2.26 -1.43 -22.86
CA LEU A 226 -1.08 -2.07 -23.40
C LEU A 226 -1.04 -3.57 -23.06
N SER A 227 -1.43 -3.93 -21.84
CA SER A 227 -1.54 -5.29 -21.35
C SER A 227 -2.57 -6.10 -22.14
N ALA A 228 -3.74 -5.52 -22.40
CA ALA A 228 -4.78 -6.14 -23.23
C ALA A 228 -4.33 -6.34 -24.67
N LYS A 229 -3.55 -5.40 -25.23
CA LYS A 229 -3.10 -5.44 -26.65
C LYS A 229 -1.96 -6.43 -26.89
N TYR A 230 -0.96 -6.49 -25.98
CA TYR A 230 0.25 -7.27 -26.24
C TYR A 230 0.29 -8.61 -25.48
N SER A 231 0.21 -8.60 -24.20
CA SER A 231 0.14 -9.77 -23.30
C SER A 231 0.41 -9.30 -21.86
N ASN A 232 -0.39 -9.73 -20.92
CA ASN A 232 -0.20 -9.47 -19.49
C ASN A 232 1.20 -9.85 -19.02
N LYS A 233 1.70 -11.01 -19.43
CA LYS A 233 3.05 -11.49 -19.06
C LYS A 233 4.16 -10.56 -19.54
N LYS A 234 4.11 -10.10 -20.80
CA LYS A 234 5.14 -9.23 -21.37
C LYS A 234 5.16 -7.87 -20.69
N VAL A 235 3.98 -7.27 -20.51
CA VAL A 235 3.85 -5.97 -19.85
C VAL A 235 4.34 -6.06 -18.40
N HIS A 236 3.96 -7.10 -17.67
CA HIS A 236 4.41 -7.33 -16.30
C HIS A 236 5.94 -7.48 -16.18
N ILE A 237 6.60 -8.22 -17.09
CA ILE A 237 8.07 -8.33 -17.12
C ILE A 237 8.71 -6.96 -17.34
N ILE A 238 8.21 -6.16 -18.28
CA ILE A 238 8.73 -4.81 -18.55
C ILE A 238 8.54 -3.91 -17.32
N SER A 239 7.39 -3.99 -16.67
CA SER A 239 7.10 -3.26 -15.43
C SER A 239 8.09 -3.60 -14.31
N LEU A 240 8.36 -4.89 -14.08
CA LEU A 240 9.35 -5.32 -13.09
C LEU A 240 10.76 -4.85 -13.44
N LEU A 241 11.17 -4.94 -14.71
CA LEU A 241 12.47 -4.42 -15.16
C LEU A 241 12.59 -2.91 -14.95
N THR A 242 11.50 -2.16 -15.18
CA THR A 242 11.45 -0.71 -14.93
C THR A 242 11.64 -0.41 -13.44
N MET A 243 11.00 -1.18 -12.56
CA MET A 243 11.20 -1.05 -11.10
C MET A 243 12.63 -1.36 -10.67
N ILE A 244 13.21 -2.45 -11.20
CA ILE A 244 14.60 -2.82 -10.91
C ILE A 244 15.55 -1.69 -11.32
N LEU A 245 15.39 -1.15 -12.51
CA LEU A 245 16.21 -0.02 -12.99
C LEU A 245 16.04 1.22 -12.10
N ALA A 246 14.81 1.53 -11.68
CA ALA A 246 14.55 2.63 -10.78
C ALA A 246 15.22 2.43 -9.41
N TYR A 247 15.11 1.27 -8.81
CA TYR A 247 15.70 0.98 -7.49
C TYR A 247 17.23 0.93 -7.55
N MET A 248 17.80 0.33 -8.60
CA MET A 248 19.24 0.37 -8.82
C MET A 248 19.76 1.79 -9.06
N GLY A 249 19.02 2.60 -9.82
CA GLY A 249 19.34 4.01 -10.03
C GLY A 249 19.34 4.80 -8.71
N MET A 250 18.37 4.56 -7.82
CA MET A 250 18.33 5.20 -6.49
C MET A 250 19.53 4.80 -5.64
N PHE A 251 19.94 3.52 -5.68
CA PHE A 251 21.11 3.06 -4.92
C PHE A 251 22.39 3.84 -5.27
N PHE A 252 22.58 4.17 -6.54
CA PHE A 252 23.76 4.92 -6.99
C PHE A 252 23.58 6.45 -6.93
N SER A 253 22.36 6.94 -6.78
CA SER A 253 22.07 8.38 -6.84
C SER A 253 22.06 9.01 -5.46
N LYS A 254 22.78 10.14 -5.32
CA LYS A 254 22.69 11.04 -4.16
C LYS A 254 21.99 12.36 -4.51
N ASN A 255 21.57 12.53 -5.76
CA ASN A 255 20.94 13.77 -6.21
C ASN A 255 19.42 13.72 -5.95
N PRO A 256 18.86 14.64 -5.14
CA PRO A 256 17.42 14.65 -4.83
C PRO A 256 16.54 14.68 -6.08
N LYS A 257 16.88 15.47 -7.10
CA LYS A 257 16.10 15.58 -8.33
C LYS A 257 16.08 14.26 -9.11
N ALA A 258 17.21 13.57 -9.19
CA ALA A 258 17.31 12.26 -9.84
C ALA A 258 16.48 11.22 -9.08
N VAL A 259 16.47 11.25 -7.75
CA VAL A 259 15.67 10.34 -6.93
C VAL A 259 14.16 10.55 -7.14
N VAL A 260 13.70 11.79 -7.27
CA VAL A 260 12.29 12.09 -7.60
C VAL A 260 11.90 11.50 -8.97
N CYS A 261 12.77 11.66 -9.99
CA CYS A 261 12.54 11.07 -11.31
C CYS A 261 12.52 9.53 -11.27
N LEU A 262 13.43 8.93 -10.51
CA LEU A 262 13.49 7.47 -10.33
C LEU A 262 12.27 6.93 -9.57
N MET A 263 11.74 7.67 -8.60
CA MET A 263 10.47 7.32 -7.95
C MET A 263 9.29 7.40 -8.92
N GLY A 264 9.26 8.39 -9.81
CA GLY A 264 8.30 8.41 -10.91
C GLY A 264 8.42 7.19 -11.83
N LEU A 265 9.65 6.82 -12.19
CA LEU A 265 9.92 5.62 -12.99
C LEU A 265 9.44 4.34 -12.28
N ALA A 266 9.69 4.22 -10.97
CA ALA A 266 9.17 3.12 -10.16
C ALA A 266 7.63 3.09 -10.15
N GLY A 267 6.97 4.26 -10.13
CA GLY A 267 5.51 4.37 -10.25
C GLY A 267 4.97 3.84 -11.58
N ILE A 268 5.70 3.99 -12.70
CA ILE A 268 5.34 3.37 -13.98
C ILE A 268 5.39 1.84 -13.87
N GLY A 269 6.41 1.31 -13.21
CA GLY A 269 6.56 -0.13 -13.05
C GLY A 269 5.55 -0.76 -12.09
N TRP A 270 4.99 0.03 -11.17
CA TRP A 270 4.00 -0.44 -10.19
C TRP A 270 2.56 -0.38 -10.71
N ALA A 271 2.24 0.49 -11.67
CA ALA A 271 0.90 0.66 -12.24
C ALA A 271 0.39 -0.61 -12.96
#